data_d6ad6969a66395226caf365d2e0f639f
#
_entry.id   d6ad6969a66395226caf365d2e0f639f
#
_cell.length_a   1.000
_cell.length_b   1.000
_cell.length_c   1.000
_cell.angle_alpha   90.00
_cell.angle_beta   90.00
_cell.angle_gamma   90.00
#
_symmetry.space_group_name_H-M   'P 1'
#
loop_
_entity.id
_entity.type
_entity.pdbx_description
1 polymer ?
#
loop_
_entity_poly.entity_id
_entity_poly.type
_entity_poly.pdbx_seq_one_letter_code
_entity_poly.pdbx_strand_id
1 'polypeptide(L)'
;SGISQSERRRVWKMVGRGQAQIVIGARSALFLPFEELGLIVVDEEHDSSYKQQDGVLYHARDMAVLRASLAGAKVILASATPSLETWNNAKLGKYKRFNLTKRYGSSVLPDIQVIDMRNEKLRSDQWISPILKYKIEEAIDNNEQALLFLNRRGYAPVTLCRSCGQRIGCDFCDTAMIEHRFQKRLMCHQCGETKVMPTMCPNCKVMGNFAPIGPG
;
A
#
# COMPACT_ATOMS: atom_id res chain seq x y z
N SER A 1 14.19 -12.52 1.70
CA SER A 1 13.71 -13.48 0.68
C SER A 1 14.67 -13.69 -0.48
N GLY A 2 15.67 -12.82 -0.69
CA GLY A 2 16.65 -12.93 -1.80
C GLY A 2 17.84 -13.87 -1.58
N ILE A 3 17.92 -14.59 -0.47
CA ILE A 3 19.04 -15.49 -0.16
C ILE A 3 18.86 -16.89 -0.77
N SER A 4 19.95 -17.53 -1.12
CA SER A 4 19.97 -18.90 -1.68
C SER A 4 19.43 -19.93 -0.69
N GLN A 5 19.06 -21.12 -1.20
CA GLN A 5 18.58 -22.22 -0.35
C GLN A 5 19.65 -22.72 0.63
N SER A 6 20.91 -22.71 0.21
CA SER A 6 22.05 -23.08 1.06
C SER A 6 22.26 -22.10 2.22
N GLU A 7 22.15 -20.80 1.95
CA GLU A 7 22.22 -19.77 2.99
C GLU A 7 21.05 -19.85 3.96
N ARG A 8 19.82 -20.12 3.46
CA ARG A 8 18.66 -20.33 4.33
C ARG A 8 18.89 -21.48 5.31
N ARG A 9 19.43 -22.61 4.83
CA ARG A 9 19.77 -23.75 5.69
C ARG A 9 20.85 -23.40 6.69
N ARG A 10 21.86 -22.60 6.28
CA ARG A 10 22.90 -22.11 7.20
C ARG A 10 22.34 -21.26 8.31
N VAL A 11 21.54 -20.25 7.96
CA VAL A 11 20.87 -19.36 8.93
C VAL A 11 20.01 -20.19 9.89
N TRP A 12 19.22 -21.11 9.37
CA TRP A 12 18.35 -21.97 10.16
C TRP A 12 19.15 -22.76 11.22
N LYS A 13 20.29 -23.36 10.83
CA LYS A 13 21.19 -24.08 11.76
C LYS A 13 21.85 -23.15 12.77
N MET A 14 22.26 -21.95 12.35
CA MET A 14 22.87 -20.96 13.25
C MET A 14 21.90 -20.51 14.33
N VAL A 15 20.65 -20.25 13.97
CA VAL A 15 19.59 -19.88 14.93
C VAL A 15 19.34 -21.03 15.90
N GLY A 16 19.13 -22.25 15.43
CA GLY A 16 18.90 -23.43 16.28
C GLY A 16 20.08 -23.85 17.16
N ARG A 17 21.26 -23.27 16.93
CA ARG A 17 22.45 -23.47 17.79
C ARG A 17 22.75 -22.27 18.69
N GLY A 18 21.86 -21.28 18.73
CA GLY A 18 22.07 -20.05 19.49
C GLY A 18 23.19 -19.14 18.96
N GLN A 19 23.75 -19.43 17.76
CA GLN A 19 24.85 -18.65 17.16
C GLN A 19 24.36 -17.34 16.53
N ALA A 20 23.06 -17.23 16.20
CA ALA A 20 22.43 -16.01 15.72
C ALA A 20 21.32 -15.60 16.69
N GLN A 21 21.56 -14.54 17.45
CA GLN A 21 20.64 -14.03 18.47
C GLN A 21 19.60 -13.04 17.89
N ILE A 22 19.93 -12.37 16.78
CA ILE A 22 19.07 -11.39 16.11
C ILE A 22 18.90 -11.81 14.64
N VAL A 23 17.67 -11.89 14.20
CA VAL A 23 17.34 -12.16 12.79
C VAL A 23 16.34 -11.13 12.28
N ILE A 24 16.66 -10.54 11.14
CA ILE A 24 15.75 -9.67 10.40
C ILE A 24 15.31 -10.41 9.15
N GLY A 25 14.01 -10.48 8.91
CA GLY A 25 13.47 -11.22 7.79
C GLY A 25 11.99 -10.97 7.51
N ALA A 26 11.51 -11.51 6.40
CA ALA A 26 10.09 -11.51 6.07
C ALA A 26 9.32 -12.58 6.90
N ARG A 27 8.06 -12.81 6.58
CA ARG A 27 7.14 -13.76 7.25
C ARG A 27 7.78 -15.10 7.64
N SER A 28 8.63 -15.65 6.78
CA SER A 28 9.30 -16.95 7.03
C SER A 28 10.28 -16.94 8.19
N ALA A 29 10.82 -15.78 8.58
CA ALA A 29 11.69 -15.66 9.75
C ALA A 29 10.97 -16.00 11.05
N LEU A 30 9.65 -15.87 11.09
CA LEU A 30 8.83 -16.22 12.22
C LEU A 30 8.96 -17.68 12.65
N PHE A 31 9.30 -18.58 11.74
CA PHE A 31 9.37 -20.03 12.01
C PHE A 31 10.80 -20.55 12.26
N LEU A 32 11.77 -19.66 12.44
CA LEU A 32 13.14 -20.06 12.76
C LEU A 32 13.24 -20.67 14.16
N PRO A 33 14.07 -21.70 14.35
CA PRO A 33 14.12 -22.50 15.60
C PRO A 33 14.96 -21.81 16.68
N PHE A 34 14.49 -20.70 17.23
CA PHE A 34 15.11 -20.10 18.41
C PHE A 34 14.85 -20.97 19.64
N GLU A 35 15.90 -21.36 20.36
CA GLU A 35 15.79 -22.06 21.64
C GLU A 35 15.29 -21.12 22.73
N GLU A 36 15.84 -19.91 22.79
CA GLU A 36 15.49 -18.88 23.76
C GLU A 36 14.92 -17.64 23.06
N LEU A 37 13.70 -17.73 22.59
CA LEU A 37 13.02 -16.63 21.95
C LEU A 37 12.56 -15.62 23.02
N GLY A 38 13.19 -14.44 23.08
CA GLY A 38 12.85 -13.39 24.05
C GLY A 38 11.92 -12.30 23.50
N LEU A 39 12.04 -11.99 22.21
CA LEU A 39 11.30 -10.87 21.60
C LEU A 39 10.99 -11.14 20.13
N ILE A 40 9.78 -10.79 19.72
CA ILE A 40 9.38 -10.68 18.32
C ILE A 40 8.95 -9.23 18.06
N VAL A 41 9.49 -8.60 17.01
CA VAL A 41 9.06 -7.28 16.55
C VAL A 41 8.42 -7.44 15.17
N VAL A 42 7.19 -6.97 15.02
CA VAL A 42 6.46 -6.91 13.76
C VAL A 42 6.32 -5.45 13.40
N ASP A 43 7.11 -5.01 12.43
CA ASP A 43 7.08 -3.65 11.92
C ASP A 43 6.02 -3.53 10.84
N GLU A 44 5.37 -2.35 10.74
CA GLU A 44 4.24 -2.10 9.84
C GLU A 44 3.17 -3.22 9.92
N GLU A 45 2.74 -3.54 11.14
CA GLU A 45 1.87 -4.70 11.44
C GLU A 45 0.55 -4.73 10.66
N HIS A 46 0.14 -3.57 10.14
CA HIS A 46 -1.07 -3.40 9.34
C HIS A 46 -0.91 -3.87 7.87
N ASP A 47 0.34 -4.11 7.42
CA ASP A 47 0.59 -4.43 6.02
C ASP A 47 -0.05 -5.77 5.64
N SER A 48 -0.83 -5.75 4.55
CA SER A 48 -1.52 -6.93 4.02
C SER A 48 -0.57 -8.04 3.57
N SER A 49 0.72 -7.74 3.34
CA SER A 49 1.74 -8.74 2.99
C SER A 49 2.01 -9.75 4.08
N TYR A 50 1.61 -9.47 5.34
CA TYR A 50 1.67 -10.45 6.42
C TYR A 50 0.67 -11.59 6.27
N LYS A 51 -0.37 -11.44 5.45
CA LYS A 51 -1.29 -12.52 5.10
C LYS A 51 -0.72 -13.40 3.99
N GLN A 52 -0.52 -14.67 4.28
CA GLN A 52 -0.16 -15.66 3.27
C GLN A 52 -1.41 -16.09 2.50
N GLN A 53 -1.35 -15.99 1.17
CA GLN A 53 -2.46 -16.31 0.29
C GLN A 53 -2.30 -17.66 -0.42
N ASP A 54 -1.05 -18.15 -0.52
CA ASP A 54 -0.72 -19.40 -1.20
C ASP A 54 -0.28 -20.47 -0.20
N GLY A 55 -0.70 -21.72 -0.43
CA GLY A 55 -0.37 -22.87 0.42
C GLY A 55 -1.11 -22.84 1.77
N VAL A 56 -0.38 -22.93 2.86
CA VAL A 56 -0.96 -22.85 4.22
C VAL A 56 -1.34 -21.39 4.50
N LEU A 57 -2.62 -21.14 4.67
CA LEU A 57 -3.16 -19.80 4.95
C LEU A 57 -2.90 -19.42 6.41
N TYR A 58 -2.17 -18.33 6.64
CA TYR A 58 -1.96 -17.76 7.97
C TYR A 58 -1.70 -16.25 7.87
N HIS A 59 -1.89 -15.55 8.98
CA HIS A 59 -1.49 -14.16 9.13
C HIS A 59 -0.27 -14.09 10.05
N ALA A 60 0.89 -13.66 9.52
CA ALA A 60 2.14 -13.72 10.28
C ALA A 60 2.16 -12.84 11.53
N ARG A 61 1.46 -11.70 11.54
CA ARG A 61 1.25 -10.89 12.75
C ARG A 61 0.59 -11.71 13.87
N ASP A 62 -0.51 -12.39 13.54
CA ASP A 62 -1.28 -13.13 14.53
C ASP A 62 -0.49 -14.38 15.02
N MET A 63 0.23 -15.01 14.09
CA MET A 63 1.15 -16.10 14.43
C MET A 63 2.33 -15.64 15.28
N ALA A 64 2.80 -14.39 15.13
CA ALA A 64 3.84 -13.82 15.97
C ALA A 64 3.35 -13.66 17.42
N VAL A 65 2.12 -13.18 17.60
CA VAL A 65 1.48 -13.07 18.92
C VAL A 65 1.32 -14.45 19.57
N LEU A 66 0.80 -15.43 18.80
CA LEU A 66 0.64 -16.79 19.28
C LEU A 66 1.98 -17.42 19.67
N ARG A 67 2.98 -17.31 18.81
CA ARG A 67 4.32 -17.85 19.07
C ARG A 67 4.97 -17.22 20.31
N ALA A 68 4.88 -15.89 20.44
CA ALA A 68 5.40 -15.21 21.62
C ALA A 68 4.72 -15.71 22.91
N SER A 69 3.39 -15.89 22.87
CA SER A 69 2.64 -16.45 24.00
C SER A 69 3.08 -17.86 24.36
N LEU A 70 3.26 -18.74 23.37
CA LEU A 70 3.71 -20.12 23.58
C LEU A 70 5.16 -20.22 24.10
N ALA A 71 6.03 -19.30 23.68
CA ALA A 71 7.43 -19.26 24.08
C ALA A 71 7.68 -18.45 25.36
N GLY A 72 6.68 -17.82 25.96
CA GLY A 72 6.87 -16.89 27.07
C GLY A 72 7.62 -15.61 26.66
N ALA A 73 7.72 -15.33 25.38
CA ALA A 73 8.42 -14.17 24.80
C ALA A 73 7.54 -12.93 24.77
N LYS A 74 8.16 -11.78 24.57
CA LYS A 74 7.43 -10.53 24.31
C LYS A 74 7.18 -10.35 22.82
N VAL A 75 6.10 -9.64 22.45
CA VAL A 75 5.82 -9.22 21.08
C VAL A 75 5.56 -7.72 21.03
N ILE A 76 6.13 -7.06 20.06
CA ILE A 76 5.89 -5.64 19.75
C ILE A 76 5.29 -5.57 18.36
N LEU A 77 4.09 -5.01 18.25
CA LEU A 77 3.44 -4.66 16.99
C LEU A 77 3.62 -3.16 16.79
N ALA A 78 4.40 -2.79 15.77
CA ALA A 78 4.71 -1.38 15.46
C ALA A 78 3.97 -0.93 14.21
N SER A 79 3.36 0.24 14.25
CA SER A 79 2.72 0.88 13.09
C SER A 79 2.39 2.34 13.37
N ALA A 80 2.47 3.18 12.32
CA ALA A 80 1.90 4.52 12.34
C ALA A 80 0.37 4.49 12.15
N THR A 81 -0.15 3.47 11.47
CA THR A 81 -1.55 3.24 11.12
C THR A 81 -1.97 1.82 11.51
N PRO A 82 -2.14 1.52 12.81
CA PRO A 82 -2.41 0.16 13.25
C PRO A 82 -3.69 -0.41 12.65
N SER A 83 -3.69 -1.73 12.42
CA SER A 83 -4.88 -2.44 11.96
C SER A 83 -6.04 -2.33 12.94
N LEU A 84 -7.27 -2.47 12.45
CA LEU A 84 -8.46 -2.39 13.30
C LEU A 84 -8.47 -3.47 14.39
N GLU A 85 -7.97 -4.65 14.09
CA GLU A 85 -7.85 -5.76 15.04
C GLU A 85 -6.88 -5.43 16.17
N THR A 86 -5.68 -4.94 15.84
CA THR A 86 -4.68 -4.53 16.83
C THR A 86 -5.18 -3.36 17.68
N TRP A 87 -5.79 -2.37 17.03
CA TRP A 87 -6.39 -1.24 17.71
C TRP A 87 -7.50 -1.65 18.69
N ASN A 88 -8.39 -2.53 18.27
CA ASN A 88 -9.46 -3.04 19.12
C ASN A 88 -8.92 -3.86 20.29
N ASN A 89 -7.93 -4.72 20.07
CA ASN A 89 -7.27 -5.47 21.14
C ASN A 89 -6.60 -4.56 22.18
N ALA A 90 -6.01 -3.45 21.72
CA ALA A 90 -5.45 -2.44 22.61
C ALA A 90 -6.55 -1.71 23.42
N LYS A 91 -7.69 -1.37 22.80
CA LYS A 91 -8.85 -0.78 23.49
C LYS A 91 -9.44 -1.71 24.55
N LEU A 92 -9.50 -3.00 24.26
CA LEU A 92 -10.00 -4.03 25.19
C LEU A 92 -8.99 -4.39 26.29
N GLY A 93 -7.82 -3.75 26.33
CA GLY A 93 -6.78 -4.01 27.33
C GLY A 93 -6.01 -5.31 27.15
N LYS A 94 -6.22 -6.04 26.02
CA LYS A 94 -5.46 -7.25 25.69
C LYS A 94 -4.01 -6.93 25.33
N TYR A 95 -3.77 -5.75 24.71
CA TYR A 95 -2.44 -5.25 24.38
C TYR A 95 -2.17 -3.94 25.09
N LYS A 96 -0.94 -3.79 25.61
CA LYS A 96 -0.49 -2.51 26.15
C LYS A 96 -0.10 -1.59 25.02
N ARG A 97 -0.67 -0.38 24.99
CA ARG A 97 -0.40 0.62 23.96
C ARG A 97 0.65 1.62 24.41
N PHE A 98 1.58 1.91 23.51
CA PHE A 98 2.58 2.97 23.64
C PHE A 98 2.46 3.92 22.45
N ASN A 99 2.43 5.22 22.69
CA ASN A 99 2.42 6.26 21.65
C ASN A 99 3.78 6.96 21.61
N LEU A 100 4.43 6.89 20.47
CA LEU A 100 5.65 7.66 20.17
C LEU A 100 5.21 8.95 19.48
N THR A 101 5.05 10.04 20.24
CA THR A 101 4.52 11.32 19.73
C THR A 101 5.60 12.24 19.17
N LYS A 102 6.86 12.00 19.51
CA LYS A 102 8.00 12.81 19.06
C LYS A 102 8.69 12.16 17.87
N ARG A 103 8.99 12.94 16.86
CA ARG A 103 9.85 12.51 15.75
C ARG A 103 11.30 12.45 16.22
N TYR A 104 12.06 11.53 15.66
CA TYR A 104 13.49 11.44 15.90
C TYR A 104 14.23 12.62 15.23
N GLY A 105 15.11 13.27 15.97
CA GLY A 105 15.90 14.40 15.47
C GLY A 105 15.07 15.69 15.27
N SER A 106 15.53 16.54 14.33
CA SER A 106 14.92 17.83 13.97
C SER A 106 13.90 17.74 12.83
N SER A 107 13.40 16.55 12.52
CA SER A 107 12.47 16.35 11.39
C SER A 107 11.17 17.11 11.58
N VAL A 108 10.85 17.99 10.64
CA VAL A 108 9.59 18.72 10.54
C VAL A 108 8.66 18.05 9.52
N LEU A 109 7.37 18.35 9.61
CA LEU A 109 6.42 17.92 8.58
C LEU A 109 6.72 18.67 7.27
N PRO A 110 6.59 18.01 6.12
CA PRO A 110 6.66 18.69 4.84
C PRO A 110 5.50 19.70 4.70
N ASP A 111 5.71 20.74 3.90
CA ASP A 111 4.64 21.60 3.45
C ASP A 111 3.77 20.84 2.45
N ILE A 112 2.46 20.75 2.72
CA ILE A 112 1.52 19.99 1.90
C ILE A 112 0.62 20.96 1.15
N GLN A 113 0.71 20.94 -0.18
CA GLN A 113 -0.14 21.70 -1.08
C GLN A 113 -1.09 20.75 -1.84
N VAL A 114 -2.36 21.12 -1.92
CA VAL A 114 -3.38 20.34 -2.64
C VAL A 114 -3.72 21.05 -3.94
N ILE A 115 -3.64 20.32 -5.06
CA ILE A 115 -4.03 20.79 -6.37
C ILE A 115 -5.36 20.14 -6.75
N ASP A 116 -6.42 20.95 -6.90
CA ASP A 116 -7.72 20.45 -7.36
C ASP A 116 -7.71 20.32 -8.89
N MET A 117 -7.52 19.12 -9.39
CA MET A 117 -7.45 18.81 -10.82
C MET A 117 -8.73 19.13 -11.60
N ARG A 118 -9.86 19.38 -10.93
CA ARG A 118 -11.12 19.80 -11.57
C ARG A 118 -11.04 21.24 -12.09
N ASN A 119 -10.22 22.05 -11.45
CA ASN A 119 -9.98 23.45 -11.82
C ASN A 119 -8.86 23.59 -12.87
N GLU A 120 -8.11 22.55 -13.12
CA GLU A 120 -7.00 22.57 -14.08
C GLU A 120 -7.49 22.33 -15.52
N LYS A 121 -7.15 23.23 -16.43
CA LYS A 121 -7.46 23.10 -17.86
C LYS A 121 -6.44 22.20 -18.54
N LEU A 122 -6.59 20.88 -18.40
CA LEU A 122 -5.71 19.90 -19.01
C LEU A 122 -6.28 19.36 -20.31
N ARG A 123 -5.39 19.07 -21.27
CA ARG A 123 -5.74 18.28 -22.46
C ARG A 123 -6.13 16.85 -22.04
N SER A 124 -6.86 16.15 -22.90
CA SER A 124 -7.35 14.79 -22.64
C SER A 124 -6.24 13.75 -22.39
N ASP A 125 -5.05 14.01 -22.91
CA ASP A 125 -3.86 13.17 -22.82
C ASP A 125 -2.93 13.54 -21.64
N GLN A 126 -3.24 14.63 -20.92
CA GLN A 126 -2.42 15.12 -19.81
C GLN A 126 -3.03 14.77 -18.46
N TRP A 127 -2.20 14.33 -17.54
CA TRP A 127 -2.57 13.98 -16.17
C TRP A 127 -1.75 14.69 -15.09
N ILE A 128 -0.66 15.36 -15.46
CA ILE A 128 0.14 16.21 -14.59
C ILE A 128 -0.33 17.66 -14.75
N SER A 129 -0.65 18.32 -13.66
CA SER A 129 -1.05 19.74 -13.70
C SER A 129 0.12 20.65 -14.07
N PRO A 130 -0.13 21.80 -14.69
CA PRO A 130 0.90 22.80 -14.95
C PRO A 130 1.62 23.25 -13.66
N ILE A 131 0.89 23.38 -12.56
CA ILE A 131 1.43 23.72 -11.23
C ILE A 131 2.42 22.66 -10.77
N LEU A 132 2.06 21.38 -10.86
CA LEU A 132 2.97 20.29 -10.47
C LEU A 132 4.19 20.25 -11.37
N LYS A 133 4.01 20.43 -12.69
CA LYS A 133 5.12 20.47 -13.63
C LYS A 133 6.09 21.60 -13.28
N TYR A 134 5.59 22.81 -13.02
CA TYR A 134 6.41 23.94 -12.60
C TYR A 134 7.19 23.64 -11.31
N LYS A 135 6.55 23.02 -10.30
CA LYS A 135 7.21 22.67 -9.04
C LYS A 135 8.31 21.60 -9.21
N ILE A 136 8.13 20.68 -10.14
CA ILE A 136 9.18 19.71 -10.49
C ILE A 136 10.37 20.41 -11.16
N GLU A 137 10.12 21.29 -12.13
CA GLU A 137 11.15 22.06 -12.80
C GLU A 137 11.90 22.93 -11.80
N GLU A 138 11.20 23.67 -10.93
CA GLU A 138 11.79 24.48 -9.86
C GLU A 138 12.71 23.66 -8.94
N ALA A 139 12.31 22.46 -8.52
CA ALA A 139 13.14 21.59 -7.70
C ALA A 139 14.41 21.13 -8.44
N ILE A 140 14.28 20.77 -9.72
CA ILE A 140 15.42 20.35 -10.54
C ILE A 140 16.40 21.49 -10.75
N ASP A 141 15.90 22.69 -11.05
CA ASP A 141 16.73 23.89 -11.25
C ASP A 141 17.49 24.29 -9.98
N ASN A 142 16.91 24.01 -8.81
CA ASN A 142 17.55 24.19 -7.49
C ASN A 142 18.50 23.03 -7.11
N ASN A 143 18.79 22.08 -8.00
CA ASN A 143 19.54 20.84 -7.73
C ASN A 143 18.94 19.97 -6.61
N GLU A 144 17.63 20.03 -6.45
CA GLU A 144 16.86 19.18 -5.55
C GLU A 144 16.31 17.97 -6.29
N GLN A 145 15.74 17.00 -5.55
CA GLN A 145 15.16 15.80 -6.11
C GLN A 145 13.63 15.89 -6.07
N ALA A 146 12.97 15.48 -7.15
CA ALA A 146 11.53 15.34 -7.23
C ALA A 146 11.14 13.86 -7.25
N LEU A 147 10.30 13.43 -6.30
CA LEU A 147 9.73 12.08 -6.23
C LEU A 147 8.25 12.12 -6.63
N LEU A 148 7.93 11.51 -7.76
CA LEU A 148 6.54 11.32 -8.19
C LEU A 148 6.02 9.98 -7.65
N PHE A 149 5.13 10.03 -6.67
CA PHE A 149 4.52 8.84 -6.10
C PHE A 149 3.11 8.63 -6.65
N LEU A 150 2.98 7.69 -7.58
CA LEU A 150 1.70 7.26 -8.09
C LEU A 150 1.22 6.04 -7.27
N ASN A 151 0.38 6.28 -6.28
CA ASN A 151 -0.14 5.23 -5.39
C ASN A 151 -1.11 4.28 -6.12
N ARG A 152 -0.60 3.57 -7.13
CA ARG A 152 -1.39 2.64 -7.91
C ARG A 152 -0.55 1.48 -8.44
N ARG A 153 -1.03 0.25 -8.23
CA ARG A 153 -0.47 -0.95 -8.85
C ARG A 153 -1.13 -1.18 -10.21
N GLY A 154 -0.33 -1.31 -11.28
CA GLY A 154 -0.78 -1.67 -12.63
C GLY A 154 -0.94 -0.48 -13.60
N TYR A 155 -0.86 -0.80 -14.88
CA TYR A 155 -0.85 0.14 -16.01
C TYR A 155 -2.26 0.61 -16.46
N ALA A 156 -3.31 0.18 -15.78
CA ALA A 156 -4.65 0.46 -16.24
C ALA A 156 -5.13 1.86 -15.81
N PRO A 157 -5.40 2.78 -16.71
CA PRO A 157 -5.94 4.10 -16.38
C PRO A 157 -7.37 3.98 -15.84
N VAL A 158 -7.68 4.72 -14.78
CA VAL A 158 -9.07 4.88 -14.33
C VAL A 158 -9.75 5.89 -15.21
N THR A 159 -10.92 5.57 -15.71
CA THR A 159 -11.74 6.52 -16.44
C THR A 159 -12.59 7.32 -15.43
N LEU A 160 -12.46 8.64 -15.46
CA LEU A 160 -13.25 9.52 -14.61
C LEU A 160 -13.76 10.74 -15.36
N CYS A 161 -14.81 11.35 -14.83
CA CYS A 161 -15.30 12.65 -15.29
C CYS A 161 -14.41 13.76 -14.72
N ARG A 162 -13.84 14.59 -15.59
CA ARG A 162 -12.98 15.72 -15.18
C ARG A 162 -13.75 16.83 -14.46
N SER A 163 -15.05 16.97 -14.77
CA SER A 163 -15.87 18.03 -14.18
C SER A 163 -16.21 17.80 -12.71
N CYS A 164 -16.44 16.54 -12.32
CA CYS A 164 -16.87 16.22 -10.96
C CYS A 164 -16.04 15.15 -10.23
N GLY A 165 -15.04 14.56 -10.92
CA GLY A 165 -14.20 13.50 -10.34
C GLY A 165 -14.87 12.13 -10.25
N GLN A 166 -16.13 11.98 -10.72
CA GLN A 166 -16.83 10.70 -10.69
C GLN A 166 -16.08 9.65 -11.51
N ARG A 167 -15.74 8.53 -10.87
CA ARG A 167 -15.17 7.35 -11.55
C ARG A 167 -16.29 6.55 -12.21
N ILE A 168 -16.00 6.01 -13.38
CA ILE A 168 -16.90 5.06 -14.02
C ILE A 168 -16.70 3.70 -13.37
N GLY A 169 -17.68 3.28 -12.59
CA GLY A 169 -17.69 1.98 -11.87
C GLY A 169 -18.35 0.87 -12.68
N CYS A 170 -18.07 -0.36 -12.28
CA CYS A 170 -18.78 -1.54 -12.73
C CYS A 170 -20.14 -1.60 -12.02
N ASP A 171 -21.17 -2.12 -12.72
CA ASP A 171 -22.51 -2.26 -12.11
C ASP A 171 -22.64 -3.52 -11.24
N PHE A 172 -21.69 -4.46 -11.38
CA PHE A 172 -21.73 -5.77 -10.70
C PHE A 172 -20.72 -5.90 -9.56
N CYS A 173 -19.73 -5.00 -9.52
CA CYS A 173 -18.74 -4.95 -8.44
C CYS A 173 -18.21 -3.53 -8.28
N ASP A 174 -17.69 -3.19 -7.10
CA ASP A 174 -17.24 -1.82 -6.75
C ASP A 174 -15.91 -1.39 -7.41
N THR A 175 -15.50 -2.07 -8.48
CA THR A 175 -14.24 -1.81 -9.17
C THR A 175 -14.43 -0.75 -10.26
N ALA A 176 -13.46 0.16 -10.37
CA ALA A 176 -13.44 1.12 -11.48
C ALA A 176 -13.25 0.40 -12.82
N MET A 177 -13.98 0.80 -13.84
CA MET A 177 -13.83 0.28 -15.19
C MET A 177 -12.69 0.98 -15.92
N ILE A 178 -12.01 0.25 -16.80
CA ILE A 178 -10.83 0.65 -17.53
C ILE A 178 -11.17 0.79 -19.01
N GLU A 179 -10.71 1.88 -19.62
CA GLU A 179 -10.89 2.08 -21.06
C GLU A 179 -9.90 1.22 -21.87
N HIS A 180 -10.44 0.33 -22.69
CA HIS A 180 -9.71 -0.37 -23.75
C HIS A 180 -9.86 0.39 -25.07
N ARG A 181 -8.91 1.28 -25.36
CA ARG A 181 -8.96 2.22 -26.50
C ARG A 181 -9.15 1.52 -27.84
N PHE A 182 -8.48 0.39 -28.08
CA PHE A 182 -8.63 -0.38 -29.32
C PHE A 182 -10.04 -0.94 -29.51
N GLN A 183 -10.74 -1.28 -28.42
CA GLN A 183 -12.07 -1.83 -28.45
C GLN A 183 -13.17 -0.76 -28.27
N LYS A 184 -12.77 0.48 -27.97
CA LYS A 184 -13.68 1.60 -27.61
C LYS A 184 -14.70 1.22 -26.53
N ARG A 185 -14.28 0.40 -25.56
CA ARG A 185 -15.11 -0.10 -24.47
C ARG A 185 -14.43 0.05 -23.12
N LEU A 186 -15.23 0.17 -22.10
CA LEU A 186 -14.83 0.03 -20.71
C LEU A 186 -14.91 -1.43 -20.30
N MET A 187 -13.91 -1.94 -19.60
CA MET A 187 -13.87 -3.30 -19.08
C MET A 187 -13.59 -3.30 -17.58
N CYS A 188 -14.31 -4.14 -16.86
CA CYS A 188 -14.01 -4.46 -15.47
C CYS A 188 -13.04 -5.63 -15.41
N HIS A 189 -11.84 -5.43 -14.90
CA HIS A 189 -10.83 -6.50 -14.78
C HIS A 189 -11.10 -7.47 -13.62
N GLN A 190 -12.12 -7.20 -12.80
CA GLN A 190 -12.51 -8.10 -11.72
C GLN A 190 -13.56 -9.13 -12.14
N CYS A 191 -14.61 -8.70 -12.82
CA CYS A 191 -15.73 -9.59 -13.21
C CYS A 191 -15.85 -9.79 -14.73
N GLY A 192 -15.04 -9.09 -15.56
CA GLY A 192 -15.08 -9.20 -17.02
C GLY A 192 -16.20 -8.39 -17.69
N GLU A 193 -17.06 -7.70 -16.94
CA GLU A 193 -18.12 -6.88 -17.51
C GLU A 193 -17.60 -5.81 -18.44
N THR A 194 -18.33 -5.56 -19.54
CA THR A 194 -17.95 -4.55 -20.54
C THR A 194 -19.08 -3.57 -20.79
N LYS A 195 -18.75 -2.28 -20.87
CA LYS A 195 -19.69 -1.19 -21.20
C LYS A 195 -19.16 -0.33 -22.32
N VAL A 196 -20.08 0.28 -23.06
CA VAL A 196 -19.74 1.37 -23.96
C VAL A 196 -19.38 2.62 -23.12
N MET A 197 -18.41 3.41 -23.60
CA MET A 197 -18.09 4.68 -22.96
C MET A 197 -19.36 5.57 -22.90
N PRO A 198 -19.78 6.04 -21.73
CA PRO A 198 -20.95 6.90 -21.63
C PRO A 198 -20.68 8.24 -22.32
N THR A 199 -21.63 8.76 -23.03
CA THR A 199 -21.55 10.10 -23.66
C THR A 199 -21.75 11.22 -22.65
N MET A 200 -22.41 10.94 -21.52
CA MET A 200 -22.76 11.89 -20.48
C MET A 200 -22.38 11.32 -19.10
N CYS A 201 -21.85 12.17 -18.25
CA CYS A 201 -21.52 11.77 -16.88
C CYS A 201 -22.78 11.38 -16.09
N PRO A 202 -22.85 10.18 -15.47
CA PRO A 202 -24.00 9.77 -14.71
C PRO A 202 -24.27 10.67 -13.50
N ASN A 203 -23.24 11.30 -12.95
CA ASN A 203 -23.34 12.17 -11.77
C ASN A 203 -23.66 13.63 -12.14
N CYS A 204 -22.76 14.32 -12.84
CA CYS A 204 -22.91 15.77 -13.10
C CYS A 204 -23.57 16.12 -14.44
N LYS A 205 -23.95 15.14 -15.26
CA LYS A 205 -24.64 15.28 -16.56
C LYS A 205 -23.84 16.05 -17.63
N VAL A 206 -22.58 16.37 -17.41
CA VAL A 206 -21.71 17.00 -18.41
C VAL A 206 -21.39 15.98 -19.51
N MET A 207 -21.45 16.39 -20.76
CA MET A 207 -21.17 15.56 -21.93
C MET A 207 -19.68 15.52 -22.24
N GLY A 208 -19.20 14.34 -22.64
CA GLY A 208 -17.89 14.14 -23.28
C GLY A 208 -16.64 14.47 -22.45
N ASN A 209 -16.76 14.74 -21.16
CA ASN A 209 -15.63 15.19 -20.34
C ASN A 209 -15.01 14.05 -19.51
N PHE A 210 -14.74 12.91 -20.17
CA PHE A 210 -14.08 11.77 -19.55
C PHE A 210 -12.59 11.73 -19.90
N ALA A 211 -11.78 11.33 -18.95
CA ALA A 211 -10.37 11.10 -19.19
C ALA A 211 -9.88 9.84 -18.49
N PRO A 212 -9.01 9.06 -19.14
CA PRO A 212 -8.19 8.08 -18.47
C PRO A 212 -7.14 8.81 -17.64
N ILE A 213 -6.98 8.44 -16.37
CA ILE A 213 -5.99 9.04 -15.48
C ILE A 213 -5.02 7.96 -15.03
N GLY A 214 -3.75 8.24 -15.24
CA GLY A 214 -2.62 7.38 -14.92
C GLY A 214 -1.73 7.12 -16.14
N PRO A 215 -0.51 6.63 -15.92
CA PRO A 215 0.36 6.20 -17.01
C PRO A 215 -0.30 5.02 -17.73
N GLY A 216 -0.51 5.17 -19.01
CA GLY A 216 -1.04 4.15 -19.90
C GLY A 216 0.07 3.38 -20.55
#